data_e3f1e9fcb2dd8939b3237abf3cc41fbd
#
_entry.id   e3f1e9fcb2dd8939b3237abf3cc41fbd
#
_cell.length_a   1.000
_cell.length_b   1.000
_cell.length_c   1.000
_cell.angle_alpha   90.00
_cell.angle_beta   90.00
_cell.angle_gamma   90.00
#
_symmetry.space_group_name_H-M   'P 1'
#
loop_
_entity.id
_entity.type
_entity.pdbx_description
1 polymer ?
#
loop_
_entity_poly.entity_id
_entity_poly.type
_entity_poly.pdbx_seq_one_letter_code
_entity_poly.pdbx_strand_id
1 'polypeptide(L)'
;MNCTRVDHVGIAVKDLAASVKWYEETLGLHSKGTEVVQEQQVTVAFLPCGDSELELLESTSPEGPIARFIEKNGEGIQHIAIRAVSYTHLTLPTN
;
A
#
# COMPACT_ATOMS: atom_id res chain seq x y z
N MET A 1 14.62 17.36 10.93
CA MET A 1 13.32 16.80 10.54
C MET A 1 12.83 15.87 11.63
N ASN A 2 11.58 16.04 12.03
CA ASN A 2 10.98 15.20 13.08
C ASN A 2 9.86 14.39 12.47
N CYS A 3 9.93 13.08 12.61
CA CYS A 3 8.88 12.19 12.17
C CYS A 3 7.74 12.22 13.17
N THR A 4 6.50 12.33 12.68
CA THR A 4 5.32 12.42 13.55
C THR A 4 4.56 11.12 13.60
N ARG A 5 4.54 10.36 12.50
CA ARG A 5 3.83 9.07 12.47
C ARG A 5 4.15 8.34 11.16
N VAL A 6 3.79 7.06 11.13
CA VAL A 6 3.74 6.32 9.87
C VAL A 6 2.46 6.78 9.16
N ASP A 7 2.61 7.35 7.96
CA ASP A 7 1.47 7.81 7.18
C ASP A 7 0.72 6.63 6.58
N HIS A 8 1.44 5.77 5.87
CA HIS A 8 0.83 4.56 5.34
C HIS A 8 1.87 3.48 5.08
N VAL A 9 1.40 2.25 4.92
CA VAL A 9 2.21 1.11 4.55
C VAL A 9 1.65 0.57 3.24
N GLY A 10 2.49 0.50 2.21
CA GLY A 10 2.09 -0.04 0.91
C GLY A 10 2.43 -1.52 0.82
N ILE A 11 1.41 -2.33 0.54
CA ILE A 11 1.54 -3.80 0.54
C ILE A 11 1.17 -4.30 -0.85
N ALA A 12 2.11 -4.97 -1.49
CA ALA A 12 1.91 -5.54 -2.82
C ALA A 12 1.15 -6.86 -2.71
N VAL A 13 0.05 -6.97 -3.45
CA VAL A 13 -0.80 -8.16 -3.44
C VAL A 13 -1.11 -8.61 -4.86
N LYS A 14 -1.35 -9.90 -5.04
CA LYS A 14 -1.69 -10.47 -6.34
C LYS A 14 -3.17 -10.31 -6.67
N ASP A 15 -4.03 -10.38 -5.66
CA ASP A 15 -5.48 -10.33 -5.83
C ASP A 15 -6.03 -9.30 -4.85
N LEU A 16 -6.34 -8.12 -5.35
CA LEU A 16 -6.77 -7.00 -4.52
C LEU A 16 -8.07 -7.30 -3.79
N ALA A 17 -9.08 -7.80 -4.50
CA ALA A 17 -10.39 -8.05 -3.90
C ALA A 17 -10.30 -9.08 -2.78
N ALA A 18 -9.59 -10.17 -3.02
CA ALA A 18 -9.42 -11.21 -2.00
C ALA A 18 -8.63 -10.68 -0.81
N SER A 19 -7.61 -9.85 -1.07
CA SER A 19 -6.79 -9.28 0.00
C SER A 19 -7.59 -8.30 0.85
N VAL A 20 -8.38 -7.42 0.23
CA VAL A 20 -9.25 -6.49 0.96
C VAL A 20 -10.18 -7.27 1.89
N LYS A 21 -10.79 -8.34 1.37
CA LYS A 21 -11.71 -9.15 2.17
C LYS A 21 -10.99 -9.77 3.37
N TRP A 22 -9.78 -10.29 3.15
CA TRP A 22 -9.01 -10.90 4.23
C TRP A 22 -8.68 -9.89 5.32
N TYR A 23 -8.22 -8.69 4.94
CA TYR A 23 -7.87 -7.66 5.89
C TYR A 23 -9.09 -7.15 6.66
N GLU A 24 -10.23 -7.02 5.98
CA GLU A 24 -11.45 -6.60 6.64
C GLU A 24 -11.95 -7.64 7.64
N GLU A 25 -11.95 -8.91 7.23
CA GLU A 25 -12.48 -9.98 8.08
C GLU A 25 -11.53 -10.33 9.22
N THR A 26 -10.23 -10.30 8.96
CA THR A 26 -9.25 -10.74 9.95
C THR A 26 -8.88 -9.64 10.92
N LEU A 27 -8.72 -8.40 10.43
CA LEU A 27 -8.25 -7.28 11.24
C LEU A 27 -9.36 -6.30 11.60
N GLY A 28 -10.56 -6.49 11.08
CA GLY A 28 -11.67 -5.59 11.39
C GLY A 28 -11.55 -4.21 10.74
N LEU A 29 -10.72 -4.08 9.70
CA LEU A 29 -10.58 -2.82 8.99
C LEU A 29 -11.71 -2.64 7.99
N HIS A 30 -11.92 -1.40 7.55
CA HIS A 30 -12.97 -1.09 6.57
C HIS A 30 -12.36 -0.32 5.41
N SER A 31 -12.46 -0.88 4.22
CA SER A 31 -11.94 -0.22 3.02
C SER A 31 -12.73 1.05 2.72
N LYS A 32 -12.01 2.12 2.37
CA LYS A 32 -12.62 3.36 1.89
C LYS A 32 -12.89 3.34 0.38
N GLY A 33 -12.48 2.28 -0.30
CA GLY A 33 -12.63 2.15 -1.74
C GLY A 33 -11.31 1.94 -2.42
N THR A 34 -11.33 2.01 -3.74
CA THR A 34 -10.14 1.76 -4.56
C THR A 34 -9.93 2.91 -5.54
N GLU A 35 -8.71 3.02 -6.02
CA GLU A 35 -8.35 4.05 -7.00
C GLU A 35 -7.32 3.46 -7.95
N VAL A 36 -7.47 3.76 -9.24
CA VAL A 36 -6.48 3.36 -10.24
C VAL A 36 -5.53 4.53 -10.46
N VAL A 37 -4.24 4.27 -10.29
CA VAL A 37 -3.18 5.25 -10.56
C VAL A 37 -2.47 4.81 -11.82
N GLN A 38 -2.88 5.36 -12.95
CA GLN A 38 -2.43 4.87 -14.25
C GLN A 38 -0.95 5.05 -14.48
N GLU A 39 -0.36 6.16 -14.02
CA GLU A 39 1.06 6.43 -14.19
C GLU A 39 1.92 5.38 -13.50
N GLN A 40 1.42 4.77 -12.44
CA GLN A 40 2.14 3.76 -11.69
C GLN A 40 1.67 2.35 -12.01
N GLN A 41 0.68 2.23 -12.89
CA GLN A 41 0.12 0.94 -13.32
C GLN A 41 -0.34 0.11 -12.12
N VAL A 42 -1.12 0.74 -11.23
CA VAL A 42 -1.53 0.10 -9.99
C VAL A 42 -2.97 0.46 -9.64
N THR A 43 -3.68 -0.49 -9.03
CA THR A 43 -4.95 -0.23 -8.35
C THR A 43 -4.67 -0.29 -6.86
N VAL A 44 -5.12 0.72 -6.12
CA VAL A 44 -4.87 0.85 -4.69
C VAL A 44 -6.18 0.72 -3.93
N ALA A 45 -6.17 -0.08 -2.86
CA ALA A 45 -7.28 -0.12 -1.90
C ALA A 45 -6.79 0.53 -0.60
N PHE A 46 -7.62 1.38 -0.01
CA PHE A 46 -7.28 2.17 1.16
C PHE A 46 -7.98 1.61 2.39
N LEU A 47 -7.21 1.20 3.39
CA LEU A 47 -7.72 0.61 4.63
C LEU A 47 -7.20 1.43 5.81
N PRO A 48 -8.01 2.41 6.30
CA PRO A 48 -7.58 3.20 7.45
C PRO A 48 -7.33 2.32 8.68
N CYS A 49 -6.28 2.63 9.42
CA CYS A 49 -5.87 1.88 10.60
C CYS A 49 -5.36 2.88 11.64
N GLY A 50 -6.27 3.39 12.49
CA GLY A 50 -5.89 4.42 13.45
C GLY A 50 -5.39 5.68 12.76
N ASP A 51 -4.20 6.14 13.14
CA ASP A 51 -3.58 7.31 12.53
C ASP A 51 -2.86 6.99 11.24
N SER A 52 -2.78 5.71 10.88
CA SER A 52 -2.08 5.26 9.69
C SER A 52 -3.07 4.67 8.70
N GLU A 53 -2.56 4.21 7.56
CA GLU A 53 -3.39 3.59 6.55
C GLU A 53 -2.61 2.44 5.92
N LEU A 54 -3.28 1.32 5.69
CA LEU A 54 -2.72 0.27 4.86
C LEU A 54 -3.22 0.48 3.44
N GLU A 55 -2.30 0.42 2.48
CA GLU A 55 -2.64 0.55 1.07
C GLU A 55 -2.28 -0.75 0.38
N LEU A 56 -3.29 -1.46 -0.10
CA LEU A 56 -3.05 -2.69 -0.85
C LEU A 56 -2.91 -2.33 -2.32
N LEU A 57 -1.86 -2.86 -2.94
CA LEU A 57 -1.43 -2.46 -4.28
C LEU A 57 -1.44 -3.67 -5.20
N GLU A 58 -2.27 -3.61 -6.24
CA GLU A 58 -2.30 -4.65 -7.26
C GLU A 58 -1.91 -4.03 -8.60
N SER A 59 -0.97 -4.66 -9.31
CA SER A 59 -0.55 -4.16 -10.61
C SER A 59 -1.67 -4.30 -11.63
N THR A 60 -1.82 -3.28 -12.50
CA THR A 60 -2.75 -3.35 -13.61
C THR A 60 -2.10 -3.94 -14.87
N SER A 61 -0.81 -4.25 -14.81
CA SER A 61 -0.03 -4.70 -15.96
C SER A 61 1.07 -5.66 -15.51
N PRO A 62 1.41 -6.68 -16.30
CA PRO A 62 2.53 -7.57 -15.96
C PRO A 62 3.87 -6.86 -15.89
N GLU A 63 4.00 -5.69 -16.55
CA GLU A 63 5.25 -4.92 -16.54
C GLU A 63 5.28 -3.82 -15.48
N GLY A 64 4.22 -3.66 -14.70
CA GLY A 64 4.16 -2.61 -13.70
C GLY A 64 5.13 -2.82 -12.56
N PRO A 65 5.46 -1.74 -11.81
CA PRO A 65 6.42 -1.86 -10.71
C PRO A 65 5.98 -2.85 -9.63
N ILE A 66 4.68 -2.91 -9.32
CA ILE A 66 4.18 -3.83 -8.31
C ILE A 66 4.27 -5.28 -8.79
N ALA A 67 3.97 -5.53 -10.09
CA ALA A 67 4.12 -6.88 -10.64
C ALA A 67 5.57 -7.33 -10.57
N ARG A 68 6.51 -6.43 -10.87
CA ARG A 68 7.94 -6.74 -10.80
C ARG A 68 8.38 -6.96 -9.37
N PHE A 69 7.85 -6.17 -8.43
CA PHE A 69 8.16 -6.37 -7.02
C PHE A 69 7.74 -7.77 -6.57
N ILE A 70 6.51 -8.18 -6.91
CA ILE A 70 5.99 -9.48 -6.51
C ILE A 70 6.79 -10.61 -7.16
N GLU A 71 7.17 -10.45 -8.43
CA GLU A 71 7.96 -11.45 -9.12
C GLU A 71 9.30 -11.69 -8.41
N LYS A 72 9.92 -10.62 -7.93
CA LYS A 72 11.23 -10.70 -7.30
C LYS A 72 11.16 -11.07 -5.82
N ASN A 73 10.17 -10.54 -5.10
CA ASN A 73 10.13 -10.62 -3.64
C ASN A 73 8.92 -11.37 -3.08
N GLY A 74 7.91 -11.67 -3.93
CA GLY A 74 6.64 -12.18 -3.45
C GLY A 74 5.74 -11.06 -2.95
N GLU A 75 4.56 -11.44 -2.47
CA GLU A 75 3.65 -10.48 -1.86
C GLU A 75 4.23 -9.98 -0.53
N GLY A 76 3.94 -8.74 -0.19
CA GLY A 76 4.39 -8.19 1.08
C GLY A 76 4.55 -6.69 1.03
N ILE A 77 5.13 -6.15 2.10
CA ILE A 77 5.33 -4.70 2.24
C ILE A 77 6.30 -4.22 1.17
N GLN A 78 5.83 -3.26 0.37
CA GLN A 78 6.63 -2.70 -0.69
C GLN A 78 7.24 -1.37 -0.28
N HIS A 79 6.51 -0.58 0.53
CA HIS A 79 7.06 0.68 1.03
C HIS A 79 6.36 1.12 2.29
N ILE A 80 7.01 2.03 3.01
CA ILE A 80 6.46 2.69 4.18
C ILE A 80 6.62 4.19 3.95
N ALA A 81 5.55 4.95 4.14
CA ALA A 81 5.58 6.41 4.02
C ALA A 81 5.51 7.02 5.41
N ILE A 82 6.39 7.95 5.68
CA ILE A 82 6.53 8.60 6.99
C ILE A 82 6.09 10.05 6.86
N ARG A 83 5.23 10.50 7.75
CA ARG A 83 4.88 11.91 7.85
C ARG A 83 5.89 12.62 8.74
N ALA A 84 6.40 13.76 8.28
CA ALA A 84 7.41 14.49 9.00
C ALA A 84 7.07 15.99 8.99
N VAL A 85 7.67 16.72 9.94
CA VAL A 85 7.40 18.15 10.10
C VAL A 85 7.80 18.94 8.87
N SER A 86 8.97 18.64 8.30
CA SER A 86 9.51 19.39 7.16
C SER A 86 8.95 18.96 5.81
N TYR A 87 8.28 17.81 5.74
CA TYR A 87 7.72 17.24 4.54
C TYR A 87 6.35 16.69 4.82
N THR A 88 5.50 16.65 3.78
CA THR A 88 4.19 16.03 3.93
C THR A 88 4.35 14.56 4.32
N HIS A 89 5.23 13.87 3.63
CA HIS A 89 5.68 12.54 4.07
C HIS A 89 6.90 12.12 3.27
N LEU A 90 7.58 11.13 3.81
CA LEU A 90 8.80 10.56 3.25
C LEU A 90 8.56 9.07 3.05
N THR A 91 8.83 8.59 1.84
CA THR A 91 8.63 7.17 1.51
C THR A 91 9.94 6.43 1.66
N LEU A 92 9.91 5.33 2.42
CA LEU A 92 11.07 4.47 2.64
C LEU A 92 10.83 3.13 1.96
N PRO A 93 11.76 2.66 1.11
CA PRO A 93 11.62 1.34 0.52
C PRO A 93 11.88 0.25 1.57
N THR A 94 11.18 -0.87 1.41
CA THR A 94 11.43 -2.08 2.19
C THR A 94 11.72 -3.21 1.21
N ASN A 95 12.68 -4.03 1.50
CA ASN A 95 12.97 -5.17 0.62
C ASN A 95 13.65 -6.30 1.38
#